data_0b4e5b31becf0a364e16797cb8779529
#
_entry.id   0b4e5b31becf0a364e16797cb8779529
#
_cell.length_a   1.000
_cell.length_b   1.000
_cell.length_c   1.000
_cell.angle_alpha   90.00
_cell.angle_beta   90.00
_cell.angle_gamma   90.00
#
_symmetry.space_group_name_H-M   'P 1'
#
loop_
_entity.id
_entity.type
_entity.pdbx_description
1 polymer ?
#
loop_
_entity_poly.entity_id
_entity_poly.type
_entity_poly.pdbx_seq_one_letter_code
_entity_poly.pdbx_strand_id
1 'polypeptide(L)'
;MKHHKAVETLLEVSQQERRCAFGRTKAERSALERRASAQELERVFPGLFVKPDFWKSLNPAEKSAHIARTLGLRHGHWVFAGLTAANLHGFEHQWLLHDGTITIATHTQGSDTGNGRIRRLFIPKSQQTDIRHIDGVAVTSEARTVVDCALTLEFRYALPIVDSALRRGVAINDIIGICASMQRDCTAALRLLHYADPTSENGGESLTRGTILEGGYKIPELQQTIIDPQTGMAYRVDFLWRLEDGRMIVGEYDGARKYVDPEMTDNKGVREVVADERIREEGLKRGGVSAIVRFGFDEVMKRTPLLHKLRMAGIPLRS
;
A
#
# COMPACT_ATOMS: atom_id res chain seq x y z
N MET A 1 -34.50 22.71 1.69
CA MET A 1 -33.55 23.81 1.37
C MET A 1 -33.58 24.14 -0.12
N LYS A 2 -33.36 25.42 -0.56
CA LYS A 2 -33.33 25.76 -2.00
C LYS A 2 -32.22 24.93 -2.69
N HIS A 3 -32.58 24.18 -3.70
CA HIS A 3 -31.63 23.48 -4.57
C HIS A 3 -30.66 24.51 -5.20
N HIS A 4 -29.40 24.46 -4.80
CA HIS A 4 -28.37 25.34 -5.36
C HIS A 4 -27.67 24.58 -6.49
N LYS A 5 -28.23 24.65 -7.71
CA LYS A 5 -27.78 23.92 -8.90
C LYS A 5 -26.26 23.96 -9.08
N ALA A 6 -25.61 25.12 -8.85
CA ALA A 6 -24.16 25.29 -8.97
C ALA A 6 -23.38 24.42 -7.96
N VAL A 7 -23.89 24.20 -6.74
CA VAL A 7 -23.22 23.36 -5.74
C VAL A 7 -23.40 21.87 -6.06
N GLU A 8 -24.55 21.46 -6.59
CA GLU A 8 -24.74 20.09 -7.06
C GLU A 8 -23.76 19.76 -8.20
N THR A 9 -23.71 20.61 -9.23
CA THR A 9 -22.75 20.45 -10.33
C THR A 9 -21.29 20.42 -9.81
N LEU A 10 -20.93 21.27 -8.83
CA LEU A 10 -19.62 21.27 -8.23
C LEU A 10 -19.30 19.93 -7.55
N LEU A 11 -20.24 19.35 -6.82
CA LEU A 11 -20.08 18.05 -6.17
C LEU A 11 -19.94 16.91 -7.18
N GLU A 12 -20.77 16.90 -8.22
CA GLU A 12 -20.74 15.89 -9.28
C GLU A 12 -19.42 15.93 -10.06
N VAL A 13 -19.00 17.10 -10.52
CA VAL A 13 -17.72 17.28 -11.22
C VAL A 13 -16.55 16.87 -10.32
N SER A 14 -16.58 17.27 -9.05
CA SER A 14 -15.51 16.90 -8.11
C SER A 14 -15.42 15.39 -7.93
N GLN A 15 -16.56 14.70 -7.82
CA GLN A 15 -16.60 13.25 -7.69
C GLN A 15 -16.08 12.56 -8.96
N GLN A 16 -16.48 13.01 -10.16
CA GLN A 16 -15.99 12.49 -11.44
C GLN A 16 -14.48 12.66 -11.59
N GLU A 17 -13.94 13.81 -11.17
CA GLU A 17 -12.51 14.12 -11.17
C GLU A 17 -11.75 13.47 -9.98
N ARG A 18 -12.36 12.57 -9.23
CA ARG A 18 -11.77 11.87 -8.07
C ARG A 18 -11.13 12.83 -7.07
N ARG A 19 -11.83 13.90 -6.73
CA ARG A 19 -11.42 14.92 -5.76
C ARG A 19 -12.57 15.33 -4.85
N CYS A 20 -12.26 16.05 -3.77
CA CYS A 20 -13.26 16.66 -2.90
C CYS A 20 -13.75 17.99 -3.48
N ALA A 21 -14.98 18.38 -3.18
CA ALA A 21 -15.49 19.69 -3.52
C ALA A 21 -14.93 20.78 -2.58
N PHE A 22 -14.62 21.94 -3.12
CA PHE A 22 -14.26 23.13 -2.36
C PHE A 22 -14.82 24.39 -3.03
N GLY A 23 -15.19 25.38 -2.25
CA GLY A 23 -15.73 26.63 -2.78
C GLY A 23 -14.63 27.59 -3.24
N ARG A 24 -14.66 28.01 -4.50
CA ARG A 24 -13.79 29.04 -5.06
C ARG A 24 -14.26 30.44 -4.66
N THR A 25 -15.57 30.66 -4.67
CA THR A 25 -16.20 31.94 -4.28
C THR A 25 -16.67 31.90 -2.82
N LYS A 26 -16.92 33.09 -2.24
CA LYS A 26 -17.50 33.21 -0.89
C LYS A 26 -18.89 32.57 -0.82
N ALA A 27 -19.69 32.71 -1.87
CA ALA A 27 -21.04 32.12 -1.94
C ALA A 27 -21.01 30.60 -1.92
N GLU A 28 -20.11 29.98 -2.72
CA GLU A 28 -19.92 28.53 -2.75
C GLU A 28 -19.43 28.00 -1.39
N ARG A 29 -18.42 28.64 -0.78
CA ARG A 29 -17.92 28.27 0.54
C ARG A 29 -19.04 28.28 1.59
N SER A 30 -19.81 29.39 1.64
CA SER A 30 -20.93 29.49 2.58
C SER A 30 -22.05 28.47 2.32
N ALA A 31 -22.29 28.11 1.05
CA ALA A 31 -23.29 27.11 0.69
C ALA A 31 -22.84 25.70 1.08
N LEU A 32 -21.55 25.33 0.86
CA LEU A 32 -20.98 24.05 1.26
C LEU A 32 -20.97 23.92 2.80
N GLU A 33 -20.56 24.96 3.52
CA GLU A 33 -20.57 24.97 5.00
C GLU A 33 -21.99 24.77 5.57
N ARG A 34 -22.99 25.48 5.05
CA ARG A 34 -24.39 25.30 5.51
C ARG A 34 -24.88 23.86 5.29
N ARG A 35 -24.56 23.25 4.15
CA ARG A 35 -24.95 21.87 3.87
C ARG A 35 -24.20 20.87 4.77
N ALA A 36 -22.93 21.14 5.08
CA ALA A 36 -22.20 20.32 6.03
C ALA A 36 -22.78 20.46 7.45
N SER A 37 -23.19 21.68 7.86
CA SER A 37 -23.90 21.90 9.14
C SER A 37 -25.26 21.20 9.19
N ALA A 38 -25.93 21.04 8.04
CA ALA A 38 -27.20 20.30 7.89
C ALA A 38 -26.98 18.78 7.68
N GLN A 39 -25.74 18.28 7.81
CA GLN A 39 -25.36 16.86 7.60
C GLN A 39 -25.66 16.31 6.19
N GLU A 40 -25.91 17.18 5.21
CA GLU A 40 -26.06 16.78 3.80
C GLU A 40 -24.68 16.47 3.16
N LEU A 41 -23.62 17.07 3.69
CA LEU A 41 -22.24 16.87 3.27
C LEU A 41 -21.37 16.55 4.47
N GLU A 42 -20.29 15.80 4.22
CA GLU A 42 -19.23 15.56 5.18
C GLU A 42 -18.04 16.48 4.92
N ARG A 43 -17.53 17.15 5.99
CA ARG A 43 -16.29 17.90 5.93
C ARG A 43 -15.13 16.97 6.24
N VAL A 44 -14.44 16.51 5.20
CA VAL A 44 -13.35 15.51 5.33
C VAL A 44 -11.97 16.12 5.59
N PHE A 45 -11.82 17.40 5.25
CA PHE A 45 -10.61 18.20 5.48
C PHE A 45 -10.98 19.69 5.60
N PRO A 46 -10.14 20.58 6.16
CA PRO A 46 -10.48 22.01 6.24
C PRO A 46 -10.88 22.62 4.89
N GLY A 47 -12.17 22.96 4.76
CA GLY A 47 -12.77 23.53 3.55
C GLY A 47 -12.93 22.56 2.38
N LEU A 48 -12.88 21.24 2.63
CA LEU A 48 -13.14 20.20 1.64
C LEU A 48 -14.37 19.38 2.04
N PHE A 49 -15.26 19.15 1.08
CA PHE A 49 -16.58 18.57 1.29
C PHE A 49 -16.85 17.43 0.30
N VAL A 50 -17.61 16.44 0.73
CA VAL A 50 -18.02 15.28 -0.07
C VAL A 50 -19.45 14.85 0.29
N LYS A 51 -20.11 14.07 -0.59
CA LYS A 51 -21.33 13.35 -0.23
C LYS A 51 -20.99 12.18 0.70
N PRO A 52 -21.71 12.00 1.84
CA PRO A 52 -21.35 10.96 2.82
C PRO A 52 -21.34 9.54 2.26
N ASP A 53 -22.31 9.17 1.43
CA ASP A 53 -22.40 7.81 0.88
C ASP A 53 -21.24 7.52 -0.10
N PHE A 54 -20.87 8.50 -0.92
CA PHE A 54 -19.69 8.40 -1.77
C PHE A 54 -18.42 8.24 -0.92
N TRP A 55 -18.26 9.04 0.13
CA TRP A 55 -17.07 8.97 0.98
C TRP A 55 -16.94 7.63 1.71
N LYS A 56 -18.08 7.05 2.15
CA LYS A 56 -18.11 5.72 2.78
C LYS A 56 -17.72 4.59 1.84
N SER A 57 -17.98 4.72 0.54
CA SER A 57 -17.61 3.70 -0.45
C SER A 57 -16.11 3.67 -0.76
N LEU A 58 -15.36 4.73 -0.42
CA LEU A 58 -13.92 4.82 -0.67
C LEU A 58 -13.10 4.17 0.44
N ASN A 59 -12.05 3.45 0.05
CA ASN A 59 -11.03 2.98 0.99
C ASN A 59 -10.13 4.13 1.50
N PRO A 60 -9.34 3.95 2.57
CA PRO A 60 -8.49 5.00 3.12
C PRO A 60 -7.47 5.59 2.14
N ALA A 61 -6.89 4.80 1.24
CA ALA A 61 -5.95 5.27 0.23
C ALA A 61 -6.64 6.16 -0.81
N GLU A 62 -7.83 5.76 -1.29
CA GLU A 62 -8.66 6.58 -2.18
C GLU A 62 -9.05 7.90 -1.53
N LYS A 63 -9.45 7.88 -0.25
CA LYS A 63 -9.76 9.09 0.52
C LYS A 63 -8.58 10.05 0.56
N SER A 64 -7.38 9.54 0.86
CA SER A 64 -6.14 10.32 0.87
C SER A 64 -5.85 10.93 -0.52
N ALA A 65 -6.00 10.16 -1.59
CA ALA A 65 -5.79 10.63 -2.96
C ALA A 65 -6.78 11.74 -3.36
N HIS A 66 -8.06 11.63 -2.97
CA HIS A 66 -9.07 12.67 -3.22
C HIS A 66 -8.70 13.99 -2.53
N ILE A 67 -8.27 13.91 -1.26
CA ILE A 67 -7.81 15.09 -0.52
C ILE A 67 -6.57 15.70 -1.20
N ALA A 68 -5.56 14.88 -1.53
CA ALA A 68 -4.33 15.34 -2.14
C ALA A 68 -4.58 16.04 -3.50
N ARG A 69 -5.39 15.46 -4.40
CA ARG A 69 -5.76 16.10 -5.68
C ARG A 69 -6.43 17.44 -5.46
N THR A 70 -7.33 17.54 -4.48
CA THR A 70 -8.01 18.82 -4.18
C THR A 70 -7.04 19.85 -3.64
N LEU A 71 -6.13 19.45 -2.74
CA LEU A 71 -5.12 20.36 -2.18
C LEU A 71 -4.13 20.81 -3.26
N GLY A 72 -3.74 19.94 -4.19
CA GLY A 72 -2.92 20.32 -5.35
C GLY A 72 -3.55 21.40 -6.21
N LEU A 73 -4.86 21.32 -6.47
CA LEU A 73 -5.61 22.36 -7.17
C LEU A 73 -5.69 23.68 -6.39
N ARG A 74 -5.78 23.63 -5.06
CA ARG A 74 -5.84 24.83 -4.20
C ARG A 74 -4.48 25.47 -3.98
N HIS A 75 -3.43 24.67 -3.99
CA HIS A 75 -2.06 25.04 -3.68
C HIS A 75 -1.14 24.51 -4.77
N GLY A 76 -1.23 25.09 -5.97
CA GLY A 76 -0.53 24.60 -7.16
C GLY A 76 1.01 24.54 -7.06
N HIS A 77 1.59 25.13 -6.01
CA HIS A 77 3.02 25.07 -5.70
C HIS A 77 3.39 23.92 -4.73
N TRP A 78 2.41 23.17 -4.21
CA TRP A 78 2.69 22.05 -3.31
C TRP A 78 3.17 20.84 -4.11
N VAL A 79 4.21 20.21 -3.60
CA VAL A 79 4.72 18.93 -4.09
C VAL A 79 4.44 17.89 -3.02
N PHE A 80 3.65 16.88 -3.35
CA PHE A 80 3.35 15.80 -2.40
C PHE A 80 4.54 14.84 -2.29
N ALA A 81 4.76 14.27 -1.11
CA ALA A 81 5.92 13.45 -0.76
C ALA A 81 5.54 12.27 0.13
N GLY A 82 6.47 11.40 0.43
CA GLY A 82 6.33 10.27 1.34
C GLY A 82 5.11 9.39 1.00
N LEU A 83 4.34 8.96 2.01
CA LEU A 83 3.19 8.07 1.81
C LEU A 83 2.13 8.66 0.87
N THR A 84 1.90 9.99 0.89
CA THR A 84 0.94 10.62 -0.02
C THR A 84 1.41 10.50 -1.48
N ALA A 85 2.71 10.70 -1.75
CA ALA A 85 3.26 10.49 -3.09
C ALA A 85 3.24 9.00 -3.48
N ALA A 86 3.59 8.08 -2.57
CA ALA A 86 3.54 6.65 -2.83
C ALA A 86 2.14 6.19 -3.25
N ASN A 87 1.11 6.71 -2.57
CA ASN A 87 -0.29 6.46 -2.92
C ASN A 87 -0.66 7.02 -4.31
N LEU A 88 -0.22 8.23 -4.64
CA LEU A 88 -0.47 8.84 -5.95
C LEU A 88 0.29 8.13 -7.08
N HIS A 89 1.51 7.64 -6.84
CA HIS A 89 2.25 6.77 -7.76
C HIS A 89 1.58 5.38 -7.92
N GLY A 90 0.63 5.02 -7.05
CA GLY A 90 -0.02 3.72 -7.03
C GLY A 90 0.89 2.60 -6.51
N PHE A 91 1.87 2.93 -5.66
CA PHE A 91 2.66 1.92 -4.96
C PHE A 91 1.80 1.23 -3.90
N GLU A 92 1.92 -0.07 -3.81
CA GLU A 92 1.11 -0.87 -2.88
C GLU A 92 1.57 -0.68 -1.44
N HIS A 93 0.60 -0.52 -0.56
CA HIS A 93 0.83 -0.32 0.87
C HIS A 93 -0.46 -0.59 1.66
N GLN A 94 -0.35 -0.72 2.97
CA GLN A 94 -1.47 -1.00 3.85
C GLN A 94 -2.32 0.25 4.08
N TRP A 95 -3.63 0.12 3.97
CA TRP A 95 -4.60 1.22 4.12
C TRP A 95 -4.58 1.86 5.51
N LEU A 96 -4.21 1.09 6.55
CA LEU A 96 -4.09 1.62 7.92
C LEU A 96 -3.04 2.72 8.08
N LEU A 97 -2.10 2.83 7.13
CA LEU A 97 -1.10 3.91 7.13
C LEU A 97 -1.71 5.29 6.87
N HIS A 98 -2.92 5.32 6.31
CA HIS A 98 -3.65 6.55 6.03
C HIS A 98 -4.46 7.01 7.24
N ASP A 99 -3.85 7.79 8.10
CA ASP A 99 -4.44 8.41 9.30
C ASP A 99 -5.16 9.75 9.02
N GLY A 100 -5.32 10.12 7.76
CA GLY A 100 -5.86 11.42 7.32
C GLY A 100 -4.82 12.52 7.19
N THR A 101 -3.54 12.21 7.41
CA THR A 101 -2.41 13.13 7.20
C THR A 101 -2.00 13.17 5.74
N ILE A 102 -1.73 14.36 5.24
CA ILE A 102 -1.19 14.61 3.89
C ILE A 102 0.25 15.10 4.04
N THR A 103 1.17 14.46 3.34
CA THR A 103 2.61 14.80 3.39
C THR A 103 2.99 15.63 2.16
N ILE A 104 3.65 16.77 2.38
CA ILE A 104 4.19 17.65 1.33
C ILE A 104 5.69 17.85 1.52
N ALA A 105 6.41 18.01 0.41
CA ALA A 105 7.79 18.45 0.40
C ALA A 105 7.88 19.96 0.68
N THR A 106 8.90 20.39 1.43
CA THR A 106 9.16 21.79 1.70
C THR A 106 10.67 22.06 1.74
N HIS A 107 11.07 23.24 1.28
CA HIS A 107 12.47 23.70 1.35
C HIS A 107 12.74 24.53 2.62
N THR A 108 11.75 24.81 3.42
CA THR A 108 11.90 25.52 4.69
C THR A 108 11.59 24.58 5.83
N GLN A 109 12.41 24.64 6.87
CA GLN A 109 12.09 23.97 8.13
C GLN A 109 10.87 24.69 8.73
N GLY A 110 9.86 23.94 9.06
CA GLY A 110 8.63 24.47 9.66
C GLY A 110 7.89 23.36 10.39
N SER A 111 7.11 23.75 11.40
CA SER A 111 6.21 22.83 12.10
C SER A 111 5.08 22.35 11.18
N ASP A 112 4.55 21.18 11.48
CA ASP A 112 3.33 20.68 10.87
C ASP A 112 2.19 21.68 11.11
N THR A 113 1.32 21.83 10.12
CA THR A 113 0.22 22.81 10.12
C THR A 113 -1.12 22.13 9.90
N GLY A 114 -2.20 22.87 10.06
CA GLY A 114 -3.54 22.34 9.79
C GLY A 114 -4.01 21.32 10.83
N ASN A 115 -3.80 21.61 12.11
CA ASN A 115 -4.14 20.70 13.21
C ASN A 115 -3.45 19.32 13.10
N GLY A 116 -2.20 19.29 12.64
CA GLY A 116 -1.42 18.08 12.45
C GLY A 116 -1.78 17.26 11.20
N ARG A 117 -2.70 17.75 10.36
CA ARG A 117 -3.13 17.03 9.15
C ARG A 117 -2.25 17.27 7.93
N ILE A 118 -1.32 18.23 7.97
CA ILE A 118 -0.29 18.46 6.97
C ILE A 118 1.07 18.20 7.59
N ARG A 119 1.71 17.13 7.16
CA ARG A 119 3.09 16.82 7.53
C ARG A 119 4.04 17.41 6.50
N ARG A 120 5.10 18.06 6.99
CA ARG A 120 6.11 18.68 6.15
C ARG A 120 7.38 17.85 6.13
N LEU A 121 7.73 17.36 4.96
CA LEU A 121 9.00 16.69 4.73
C LEU A 121 10.00 17.72 4.21
N PHE A 122 11.02 18.02 5.01
CA PHE A 122 12.06 18.96 4.62
C PHE A 122 12.99 18.32 3.57
N ILE A 123 13.08 18.96 2.42
CA ILE A 123 14.00 18.62 1.33
C ILE A 123 14.85 19.85 1.03
N PRO A 124 16.16 19.83 1.29
CA PRO A 124 17.03 20.95 0.94
C PRO A 124 16.96 21.27 -0.55
N LYS A 125 17.07 22.55 -0.91
CA LYS A 125 17.08 22.95 -2.33
C LYS A 125 18.19 22.29 -3.14
N SER A 126 19.34 21.99 -2.50
CA SER A 126 20.44 21.25 -3.11
C SER A 126 20.11 19.80 -3.47
N GLN A 127 19.05 19.25 -2.88
CA GLN A 127 18.53 17.90 -3.14
C GLN A 127 17.24 17.95 -3.94
N GLN A 128 17.07 18.98 -4.77
CA GLN A 128 15.89 19.11 -5.61
C GLN A 128 15.79 17.88 -6.52
N THR A 129 14.79 17.04 -6.22
CA THR A 129 14.49 15.86 -6.99
C THR A 129 13.60 16.23 -8.16
N ASP A 130 13.62 15.41 -9.19
CA ASP A 130 12.65 15.52 -10.28
C ASP A 130 11.24 15.48 -9.72
N ILE A 131 10.43 16.43 -10.15
CA ILE A 131 9.00 16.49 -9.84
C ILE A 131 8.25 15.78 -10.95
N ARG A 132 7.36 14.87 -10.55
CA ARG A 132 6.42 14.22 -11.47
C ARG A 132 5.04 14.86 -11.33
N HIS A 133 4.24 14.75 -12.36
CA HIS A 133 2.84 15.17 -12.33
C HIS A 133 1.94 13.96 -12.56
N ILE A 134 1.08 13.66 -11.60
CA ILE A 134 0.11 12.58 -11.65
C ILE A 134 -1.28 13.18 -11.47
N ASP A 135 -2.16 13.00 -12.44
CA ASP A 135 -3.51 13.60 -12.45
C ASP A 135 -3.49 15.13 -12.19
N GLY A 136 -2.49 15.84 -12.73
CA GLY A 136 -2.30 17.28 -12.53
C GLY A 136 -1.73 17.70 -11.17
N VAL A 137 -1.31 16.74 -10.33
CA VAL A 137 -0.76 16.97 -9.00
C VAL A 137 0.75 16.76 -9.02
N ALA A 138 1.52 17.73 -8.49
CA ALA A 138 2.97 17.61 -8.38
C ALA A 138 3.36 16.70 -7.23
N VAL A 139 4.20 15.71 -7.50
CA VAL A 139 4.70 14.71 -6.54
C VAL A 139 6.23 14.56 -6.64
N THR A 140 6.89 14.11 -5.59
CA THR A 140 8.30 13.71 -5.66
C THR A 140 8.47 12.55 -6.63
N SER A 141 9.66 12.41 -7.26
CA SER A 141 9.97 11.27 -8.15
C SER A 141 9.77 9.94 -7.44
N GLU A 142 9.59 8.89 -8.20
CA GLU A 142 9.37 7.53 -7.71
C GLU A 142 10.48 7.09 -6.74
N ALA A 143 11.75 7.25 -7.16
CA ALA A 143 12.91 6.87 -6.34
C ALA A 143 12.97 7.69 -5.04
N ARG A 144 12.72 9.01 -5.11
CA ARG A 144 12.67 9.86 -3.92
C ARG A 144 11.53 9.45 -2.98
N THR A 145 10.37 9.16 -3.51
CA THR A 145 9.20 8.69 -2.74
C THR A 145 9.50 7.41 -2.00
N VAL A 146 10.18 6.45 -2.64
CA VAL A 146 10.62 5.20 -2.01
C VAL A 146 11.55 5.49 -0.82
N VAL A 147 12.56 6.33 -0.99
CA VAL A 147 13.50 6.69 0.10
C VAL A 147 12.75 7.38 1.24
N ASP A 148 11.88 8.34 0.94
CA ASP A 148 11.11 9.04 1.97
C ASP A 148 10.23 8.08 2.80
N CYS A 149 9.58 7.12 2.16
CA CYS A 149 8.82 6.07 2.84
C CYS A 149 9.70 5.14 3.66
N ALA A 150 10.85 4.73 3.11
CA ALA A 150 11.82 3.87 3.79
C ALA A 150 12.37 4.49 5.08
N LEU A 151 12.50 5.81 5.11
CA LEU A 151 13.04 6.55 6.25
C LEU A 151 11.98 6.98 7.29
N THR A 152 10.69 6.80 6.98
CA THR A 152 9.58 7.28 7.84
C THR A 152 8.65 6.18 8.30
N LEU A 153 8.64 5.03 7.64
CA LEU A 153 7.79 3.89 7.99
C LEU A 153 8.59 2.76 8.64
N GLU A 154 7.93 1.93 9.41
CA GLU A 154 8.51 0.66 9.88
C GLU A 154 8.86 -0.24 8.68
N PHE A 155 9.90 -1.04 8.82
CA PHE A 155 10.44 -1.89 7.76
C PHE A 155 9.37 -2.71 7.04
N ARG A 156 8.50 -3.40 7.78
CA ARG A 156 7.46 -4.27 7.20
C ARG A 156 6.40 -3.50 6.41
N TYR A 157 6.17 -2.24 6.73
CA TYR A 157 5.22 -1.37 6.02
C TYR A 157 5.86 -0.63 4.83
N ALA A 158 7.16 -0.39 4.89
CA ALA A 158 7.89 0.21 3.79
C ALA A 158 8.21 -0.81 2.68
N LEU A 159 8.42 -2.09 3.03
CA LEU A 159 8.80 -3.13 2.07
C LEU A 159 7.80 -3.29 0.91
N PRO A 160 6.46 -3.29 1.12
CA PRO A 160 5.49 -3.33 0.03
C PRO A 160 5.63 -2.18 -0.96
N ILE A 161 5.95 -0.97 -0.47
CA ILE A 161 6.17 0.21 -1.33
C ILE A 161 7.40 0.00 -2.20
N VAL A 162 8.49 -0.50 -1.62
CA VAL A 162 9.74 -0.77 -2.35
C VAL A 162 9.53 -1.86 -3.39
N ASP A 163 8.96 -3.01 -3.01
CA ASP A 163 8.69 -4.11 -3.94
C ASP A 163 7.80 -3.68 -5.10
N SER A 164 6.71 -2.94 -4.79
CA SER A 164 5.80 -2.41 -5.79
C SER A 164 6.48 -1.41 -6.73
N ALA A 165 7.35 -0.54 -6.20
CA ALA A 165 8.11 0.41 -7.00
C ALA A 165 9.07 -0.31 -7.96
N LEU A 166 9.83 -1.30 -7.46
CA LEU A 166 10.74 -2.09 -8.29
C LEU A 166 9.99 -2.89 -9.37
N ARG A 167 8.85 -3.51 -9.01
CA ARG A 167 8.00 -4.22 -9.98
C ARG A 167 7.48 -3.30 -11.08
N ARG A 168 7.30 -2.02 -10.80
CA ARG A 168 6.91 -0.98 -11.76
C ARG A 168 8.09 -0.37 -12.53
N GLY A 169 9.30 -0.88 -12.34
CA GLY A 169 10.47 -0.49 -13.11
C GLY A 169 11.30 0.65 -12.50
N VAL A 170 11.06 1.03 -11.26
CA VAL A 170 11.96 1.98 -10.57
C VAL A 170 13.32 1.31 -10.40
N ALA A 171 14.38 1.96 -10.90
CA ALA A 171 15.71 1.39 -10.86
C ALA A 171 16.32 1.50 -9.44
N ILE A 172 16.92 0.42 -8.97
CA ILE A 172 17.62 0.39 -7.66
C ILE A 172 18.71 1.47 -7.61
N ASN A 173 19.45 1.68 -8.73
CA ASN A 173 20.49 2.68 -8.80
C ASN A 173 19.96 4.12 -8.60
N ASP A 174 18.74 4.42 -9.02
CA ASP A 174 18.13 5.73 -8.80
C ASP A 174 17.85 5.94 -7.30
N ILE A 175 17.35 4.89 -6.62
CA ILE A 175 17.09 4.91 -5.17
C ILE A 175 18.41 5.09 -4.40
N ILE A 176 19.47 4.35 -4.77
CA ILE A 176 20.82 4.49 -4.19
C ILE A 176 21.38 5.90 -4.45
N GLY A 177 21.18 6.45 -5.66
CA GLY A 177 21.59 7.81 -6.02
C GLY A 177 20.92 8.87 -5.13
N ILE A 178 19.62 8.73 -4.85
CA ILE A 178 18.94 9.60 -3.89
C ILE A 178 19.56 9.49 -2.50
N CYS A 179 19.78 8.26 -2.00
CA CYS A 179 20.41 8.04 -0.69
C CYS A 179 21.80 8.68 -0.62
N ALA A 180 22.60 8.53 -1.66
CA ALA A 180 23.97 9.11 -1.71
C ALA A 180 23.96 10.64 -1.73
N SER A 181 22.90 11.27 -2.28
CA SER A 181 22.77 12.73 -2.30
C SER A 181 22.28 13.31 -0.95
N MET A 182 21.79 12.48 -0.04
CA MET A 182 21.22 12.92 1.24
C MET A 182 22.30 13.06 2.31
N GLN A 183 22.24 14.17 3.07
CA GLN A 183 23.09 14.38 4.26
C GLN A 183 22.43 13.80 5.53
N ARG A 184 21.95 12.56 5.42
CA ARG A 184 21.33 11.85 6.56
C ARG A 184 21.55 10.35 6.43
N ASP A 185 21.42 9.64 7.53
CA ASP A 185 21.50 8.19 7.54
C ASP A 185 20.38 7.56 6.68
N CYS A 186 20.77 6.78 5.70
CA CYS A 186 19.91 6.02 4.81
C CYS A 186 19.97 4.50 5.05
N THR A 187 20.54 4.05 6.16
CA THR A 187 20.67 2.62 6.50
C THR A 187 19.34 1.88 6.40
N ALA A 188 18.22 2.50 6.82
CA ALA A 188 16.90 1.89 6.71
C ALA A 188 16.48 1.65 5.25
N ALA A 189 16.78 2.60 4.35
CA ALA A 189 16.49 2.45 2.92
C ALA A 189 17.37 1.37 2.27
N LEU A 190 18.66 1.36 2.58
CA LEU A 190 19.60 0.35 2.08
C LEU A 190 19.26 -1.05 2.58
N ARG A 191 18.83 -1.18 3.85
CA ARG A 191 18.32 -2.44 4.40
C ARG A 191 17.07 -2.92 3.65
N LEU A 192 16.13 -2.03 3.33
CA LEU A 192 14.95 -2.40 2.54
C LEU A 192 15.33 -2.88 1.15
N LEU A 193 16.25 -2.18 0.46
CA LEU A 193 16.75 -2.60 -0.86
C LEU A 193 17.44 -3.97 -0.83
N HIS A 194 18.17 -4.27 0.25
CA HIS A 194 18.79 -5.59 0.41
C HIS A 194 17.78 -6.73 0.46
N TYR A 195 16.60 -6.47 1.00
CA TYR A 195 15.51 -7.47 1.11
C TYR A 195 14.41 -7.28 0.07
N ALA A 196 14.47 -6.25 -0.75
CA ALA A 196 13.44 -5.99 -1.74
C ALA A 196 13.40 -7.08 -2.82
N ASP A 197 12.19 -7.48 -3.20
CA ASP A 197 11.96 -8.50 -4.21
C ASP A 197 10.69 -8.16 -5.02
N PRO A 198 10.85 -7.75 -6.29
CA PRO A 198 9.72 -7.40 -7.14
C PRO A 198 8.85 -8.59 -7.54
N THR A 199 9.24 -9.83 -7.21
CA THR A 199 8.44 -11.03 -7.51
C THR A 199 7.26 -11.21 -6.57
N SER A 200 7.21 -10.54 -5.40
CA SER A 200 5.99 -10.45 -4.60
C SER A 200 4.85 -9.89 -5.45
N GLU A 201 3.72 -10.59 -5.56
CA GLU A 201 2.64 -10.20 -6.46
C GLU A 201 1.81 -9.03 -5.96
N ASN A 202 1.71 -8.90 -4.64
CA ASN A 202 0.92 -7.85 -4.00
C ASN A 202 1.50 -7.37 -2.67
N GLY A 203 0.95 -6.25 -2.18
CA GLY A 203 1.40 -5.65 -0.93
C GLY A 203 1.13 -6.48 0.33
N GLY A 204 0.21 -7.46 0.27
CA GLY A 204 -0.04 -8.40 1.37
C GLY A 204 1.08 -9.44 1.51
N GLU A 205 1.56 -9.98 0.39
CA GLU A 205 2.71 -10.87 0.36
C GLU A 205 3.99 -10.15 0.82
N SER A 206 4.23 -8.92 0.32
CA SER A 206 5.37 -8.11 0.76
C SER A 206 5.31 -7.79 2.26
N LEU A 207 4.13 -7.46 2.80
CA LEU A 207 3.93 -7.25 4.24
C LEU A 207 4.21 -8.54 5.04
N THR A 208 3.74 -9.67 4.54
CA THR A 208 3.98 -10.99 5.13
C THR A 208 5.48 -11.27 5.19
N ARG A 209 6.18 -11.10 4.07
CA ARG A 209 7.63 -11.24 3.98
C ARG A 209 8.36 -10.30 4.93
N GLY A 210 7.97 -9.04 4.98
CA GLY A 210 8.51 -8.06 5.93
C GLY A 210 8.34 -8.49 7.39
N THR A 211 7.18 -9.06 7.73
CA THR A 211 6.89 -9.58 9.07
C THR A 211 7.74 -10.81 9.42
N ILE A 212 7.94 -11.72 8.45
CA ILE A 212 8.82 -12.89 8.57
C ILE A 212 10.26 -12.44 8.83
N LEU A 213 10.75 -11.48 8.04
CA LEU A 213 12.10 -10.90 8.14
C LEU A 213 12.34 -10.23 9.50
N GLU A 214 11.38 -9.42 9.99
CA GLU A 214 11.47 -8.80 11.33
C GLU A 214 11.37 -9.83 12.46
N GLY A 215 10.65 -10.93 12.24
CA GLY A 215 10.60 -12.05 13.16
C GLY A 215 11.88 -12.88 13.23
N GLY A 216 12.86 -12.59 12.38
CA GLY A 216 14.16 -13.26 12.33
C GLY A 216 14.11 -14.67 11.71
N TYR A 217 13.05 -15.06 11.03
CA TYR A 217 12.92 -16.37 10.40
C TYR A 217 13.70 -16.46 9.08
N LYS A 218 14.03 -17.70 8.68
CA LYS A 218 14.64 -18.00 7.38
C LYS A 218 13.83 -17.34 6.25
N ILE A 219 14.52 -16.71 5.31
CA ILE A 219 13.92 -16.01 4.17
C ILE A 219 13.29 -17.05 3.24
N PRO A 220 12.01 -16.93 2.86
CA PRO A 220 11.41 -17.79 1.86
C PRO A 220 11.87 -17.45 0.43
N GLU A 221 11.88 -18.44 -0.43
CA GLU A 221 11.85 -18.26 -1.88
C GLU A 221 10.42 -17.85 -2.27
N LEU A 222 10.30 -16.88 -3.20
CA LEU A 222 8.98 -16.36 -3.60
C LEU A 222 8.51 -16.98 -4.91
N GLN A 223 7.20 -17.13 -5.05
CA GLN A 223 6.50 -17.45 -6.30
C GLN A 223 7.07 -18.70 -6.99
N GLN A 224 7.42 -19.72 -6.20
CA GLN A 224 8.01 -20.95 -6.71
C GLN A 224 6.96 -21.88 -7.33
N THR A 225 7.37 -22.61 -8.35
CA THR A 225 6.54 -23.64 -8.99
C THR A 225 6.95 -25.03 -8.53
N ILE A 226 5.98 -25.79 -8.06
CA ILE A 226 6.14 -27.18 -7.64
C ILE A 226 5.36 -28.06 -8.63
N ILE A 227 6.02 -29.05 -9.21
CA ILE A 227 5.41 -29.98 -10.19
C ILE A 227 4.97 -31.23 -9.45
N ASP A 228 3.72 -31.63 -9.64
CA ASP A 228 3.21 -32.93 -9.24
C ASP A 228 3.79 -34.02 -10.17
N PRO A 229 4.63 -34.92 -9.66
CA PRO A 229 5.29 -35.93 -10.50
C PRO A 229 4.32 -36.97 -11.07
N GLN A 230 3.12 -37.11 -10.51
CA GLN A 230 2.12 -38.07 -10.99
C GLN A 230 1.28 -37.53 -12.12
N THR A 231 0.90 -36.24 -12.07
CA THR A 231 -0.02 -35.63 -13.04
C THR A 231 0.67 -34.68 -14.01
N GLY A 232 1.90 -34.23 -13.71
CA GLY A 232 2.59 -33.16 -14.43
C GLY A 232 2.04 -31.77 -14.18
N MET A 233 1.04 -31.60 -13.30
CA MET A 233 0.46 -30.30 -12.95
C MET A 233 1.46 -29.43 -12.20
N ALA A 234 1.54 -28.17 -12.58
CA ALA A 234 2.40 -27.17 -11.96
C ALA A 234 1.58 -26.30 -10.98
N TYR A 235 2.02 -26.21 -9.74
CA TYR A 235 1.40 -25.40 -8.70
C TYR A 235 2.35 -24.31 -8.26
N ARG A 236 1.97 -23.04 -8.45
CA ARG A 236 2.72 -21.89 -7.96
C ARG A 236 2.33 -21.61 -6.51
N VAL A 237 3.32 -21.33 -5.66
CA VAL A 237 3.17 -21.06 -4.23
C VAL A 237 3.81 -19.71 -3.88
N ASP A 238 3.20 -18.96 -2.94
CA ASP A 238 3.66 -17.60 -2.60
C ASP A 238 5.02 -17.62 -1.90
N PHE A 239 5.22 -18.54 -0.96
CA PHE A 239 6.42 -18.69 -0.16
C PHE A 239 6.85 -20.16 -0.09
N LEU A 240 8.14 -20.42 -0.27
CA LEU A 240 8.73 -21.75 -0.15
C LEU A 240 9.97 -21.70 0.74
N TRP A 241 10.04 -22.57 1.73
CA TRP A 241 11.25 -22.83 2.49
C TRP A 241 11.76 -24.24 2.19
N ARG A 242 13.00 -24.33 1.70
CA ARG A 242 13.76 -25.58 1.60
C ARG A 242 14.65 -25.65 2.84
N LEU A 243 14.38 -26.62 3.71
CA LEU A 243 15.11 -26.79 4.96
C LEU A 243 16.32 -27.72 4.76
N GLU A 244 17.31 -27.62 5.64
CA GLU A 244 18.53 -28.44 5.58
C GLU A 244 18.26 -29.93 5.81
N ASP A 245 17.18 -30.25 6.53
CA ASP A 245 16.72 -31.62 6.77
C ASP A 245 15.94 -32.22 5.59
N GLY A 246 15.88 -31.54 4.46
CA GLY A 246 15.21 -31.95 3.24
C GLY A 246 13.71 -31.65 3.17
N ARG A 247 13.10 -31.13 4.25
CA ARG A 247 11.69 -30.74 4.23
C ARG A 247 11.47 -29.51 3.35
N MET A 248 10.37 -29.51 2.61
CA MET A 248 9.83 -28.35 1.91
C MET A 248 8.56 -27.87 2.61
N ILE A 249 8.53 -26.60 3.02
CA ILE A 249 7.38 -25.98 3.66
C ILE A 249 6.87 -24.88 2.75
N VAL A 250 5.59 -24.90 2.45
CA VAL A 250 4.89 -23.88 1.66
C VAL A 250 4.17 -22.92 2.58
N GLY A 251 4.25 -21.64 2.29
CA GLY A 251 3.42 -20.60 2.88
C GLY A 251 2.49 -20.00 1.83
N GLU A 252 1.24 -19.80 2.15
CA GLU A 252 0.27 -19.14 1.29
C GLU A 252 -0.41 -17.98 2.02
N TYR A 253 -0.44 -16.83 1.36
CA TYR A 253 -1.12 -15.64 1.85
C TYR A 253 -2.56 -15.61 1.32
N ASP A 254 -3.51 -15.90 2.19
CA ASP A 254 -4.92 -15.80 1.88
C ASP A 254 -5.40 -14.35 2.12
N GLY A 255 -5.45 -13.55 1.04
CA GLY A 255 -6.07 -12.23 1.10
C GLY A 255 -7.55 -12.34 1.53
N ALA A 256 -8.03 -11.40 2.32
CA ALA A 256 -9.40 -11.39 2.90
C ALA A 256 -10.54 -11.50 1.87
N ARG A 257 -10.26 -11.41 0.57
CA ARG A 257 -11.25 -11.42 -0.53
C ARG A 257 -11.50 -12.79 -1.16
N LYS A 258 -10.62 -13.78 -0.98
CA LYS A 258 -10.72 -15.07 -1.68
C LYS A 258 -12.02 -15.84 -1.42
N TYR A 259 -12.73 -15.57 -0.32
CA TYR A 259 -13.94 -16.33 0.07
C TYR A 259 -15.25 -15.52 -0.01
N VAL A 260 -15.20 -14.24 -0.33
CA VAL A 260 -16.36 -13.33 -0.26
C VAL A 260 -16.71 -12.72 -1.62
N ASP A 261 -15.80 -12.74 -2.58
CA ASP A 261 -16.00 -12.14 -3.90
C ASP A 261 -16.35 -13.23 -4.93
N PRO A 262 -17.62 -13.25 -5.44
CA PRO A 262 -18.04 -14.21 -6.47
C PRO A 262 -17.19 -14.15 -7.75
N GLU A 263 -16.62 -12.98 -8.10
CA GLU A 263 -15.76 -12.82 -9.27
C GLU A 263 -14.41 -13.53 -9.09
N MET A 264 -13.93 -13.69 -7.86
CA MET A 264 -12.65 -14.39 -7.56
C MET A 264 -12.79 -15.92 -7.48
N THR A 265 -14.04 -16.43 -7.38
CA THR A 265 -14.31 -17.87 -7.37
C THR A 265 -14.70 -18.41 -8.75
N ASP A 266 -14.56 -17.63 -9.83
CA ASP A 266 -14.99 -17.99 -11.20
C ASP A 266 -16.43 -18.54 -11.24
N ASN A 267 -17.33 -18.04 -10.38
CA ASN A 267 -18.70 -18.54 -10.19
C ASN A 267 -18.80 -20.04 -9.82
N LYS A 268 -17.71 -20.65 -9.30
CA LYS A 268 -17.72 -22.03 -8.82
C LYS A 268 -18.47 -22.15 -7.50
N GLY A 269 -19.19 -23.23 -7.34
CA GLY A 269 -19.82 -23.56 -6.06
C GLY A 269 -18.77 -23.85 -4.97
N VAL A 270 -19.09 -23.57 -3.70
CA VAL A 270 -18.20 -23.80 -2.55
C VAL A 270 -17.61 -25.23 -2.55
N ARG A 271 -18.38 -26.23 -3.00
CA ARG A 271 -17.93 -27.62 -3.09
C ARG A 271 -16.83 -27.84 -4.12
N GLU A 272 -16.90 -27.14 -5.25
CA GLU A 272 -15.87 -27.22 -6.32
C GLU A 272 -14.59 -26.54 -5.86
N VAL A 273 -14.69 -25.37 -5.22
CA VAL A 273 -13.51 -24.67 -4.66
C VAL A 273 -12.79 -25.55 -3.63
N VAL A 274 -13.53 -26.22 -2.75
CA VAL A 274 -12.95 -27.15 -1.75
C VAL A 274 -12.32 -28.38 -2.41
N ALA A 275 -12.93 -28.89 -3.49
CA ALA A 275 -12.39 -30.04 -4.23
C ALA A 275 -11.08 -29.66 -4.96
N ASP A 276 -11.06 -28.51 -5.63
CA ASP A 276 -9.88 -27.98 -6.33
C ASP A 276 -8.71 -27.76 -5.34
N GLU A 277 -9.01 -27.19 -4.16
CA GLU A 277 -8.02 -26.95 -3.13
C GLU A 277 -7.43 -28.27 -2.58
N ARG A 278 -8.27 -29.29 -2.40
CA ARG A 278 -7.80 -30.62 -1.98
C ARG A 278 -6.89 -31.26 -3.03
N ILE A 279 -7.26 -31.20 -4.31
CA ILE A 279 -6.43 -31.68 -5.43
C ILE A 279 -5.08 -30.97 -5.43
N ARG A 280 -5.07 -29.65 -5.24
CA ARG A 280 -3.87 -28.83 -5.15
C ARG A 280 -2.97 -29.28 -3.98
N GLU A 281 -3.54 -29.46 -2.78
CA GLU A 281 -2.78 -29.93 -1.61
C GLU A 281 -2.17 -31.31 -1.83
N GLU A 282 -2.92 -32.25 -2.40
CA GLU A 282 -2.43 -33.59 -2.71
C GLU A 282 -1.30 -33.56 -3.75
N GLY A 283 -1.43 -32.70 -4.78
CA GLY A 283 -0.39 -32.48 -5.80
C GLY A 283 0.89 -31.88 -5.21
N LEU A 284 0.77 -30.87 -4.34
CA LEU A 284 1.90 -30.29 -3.63
C LEU A 284 2.62 -31.31 -2.73
N LYS A 285 1.86 -32.17 -2.02
CA LYS A 285 2.44 -33.26 -1.18
C LYS A 285 3.20 -34.28 -2.04
N ARG A 286 2.66 -34.68 -3.21
CA ARG A 286 3.37 -35.57 -4.14
C ARG A 286 4.63 -34.89 -4.72
N GLY A 287 4.59 -33.57 -4.89
CA GLY A 287 5.76 -32.75 -5.26
C GLY A 287 6.80 -32.58 -4.16
N GLY A 288 6.61 -33.24 -2.99
CA GLY A 288 7.58 -33.27 -1.90
C GLY A 288 7.33 -32.23 -0.79
N VAL A 289 6.19 -31.51 -0.82
CA VAL A 289 5.83 -30.55 0.23
C VAL A 289 5.47 -31.28 1.52
N SER A 290 6.18 -30.98 2.59
CA SER A 290 6.00 -31.58 3.91
C SER A 290 4.90 -30.93 4.73
N ALA A 291 4.71 -29.61 4.55
CA ALA A 291 3.67 -28.84 5.24
C ALA A 291 3.25 -27.62 4.42
N ILE A 292 1.99 -27.23 4.58
CA ILE A 292 1.43 -25.99 4.00
C ILE A 292 0.93 -25.14 5.16
N VAL A 293 1.41 -23.89 5.23
CA VAL A 293 1.04 -22.89 6.24
C VAL A 293 0.26 -21.78 5.59
N ARG A 294 -1.01 -21.63 5.94
CA ARG A 294 -1.87 -20.53 5.46
C ARG A 294 -2.01 -19.46 6.52
N PHE A 295 -1.98 -18.21 6.08
CA PHE A 295 -2.16 -17.06 6.95
C PHE A 295 -2.90 -15.94 6.24
N GLY A 296 -3.86 -15.39 6.94
CA GLY A 296 -4.66 -14.27 6.45
C GLY A 296 -4.08 -12.92 6.89
N PHE A 297 -4.67 -11.86 6.32
CA PHE A 297 -4.26 -10.46 6.58
C PHE A 297 -4.19 -10.13 8.08
N ASP A 298 -5.19 -10.52 8.86
CA ASP A 298 -5.25 -10.22 10.30
C ASP A 298 -4.11 -10.87 11.10
N GLU A 299 -3.71 -12.09 10.72
CA GLU A 299 -2.61 -12.80 11.37
C GLU A 299 -1.26 -12.14 11.06
N VAL A 300 -1.08 -11.69 9.82
CA VAL A 300 0.10 -10.94 9.39
C VAL A 300 0.17 -9.60 10.11
N MET A 301 -0.96 -8.89 10.20
CA MET A 301 -1.04 -7.59 10.89
C MET A 301 -0.71 -7.71 12.37
N LYS A 302 -1.26 -8.72 13.05
CA LYS A 302 -1.02 -8.99 14.49
C LYS A 302 0.37 -9.55 14.78
N ARG A 303 1.15 -10.00 13.77
CA ARG A 303 2.49 -10.59 13.85
C ARG A 303 2.54 -11.92 14.62
N THR A 304 2.17 -11.93 15.88
CA THR A 304 2.28 -13.11 16.76
C THR A 304 1.64 -14.37 16.19
N PRO A 305 0.41 -14.36 15.64
CA PRO A 305 -0.19 -15.57 15.06
C PRO A 305 0.61 -16.11 13.87
N LEU A 306 1.09 -15.24 12.97
CA LEU A 306 1.94 -15.64 11.86
C LEU A 306 3.22 -16.29 12.37
N LEU A 307 3.97 -15.61 13.25
CA LEU A 307 5.26 -16.11 13.76
C LEU A 307 5.09 -17.42 14.54
N HIS A 308 3.96 -17.58 15.25
CA HIS A 308 3.62 -18.84 15.89
C HIS A 308 3.45 -19.99 14.88
N LYS A 309 2.69 -19.76 13.80
CA LYS A 309 2.50 -20.76 12.73
C LYS A 309 3.83 -21.17 12.09
N LEU A 310 4.72 -20.21 11.81
CA LEU A 310 6.05 -20.50 11.26
C LEU A 310 6.88 -21.38 12.19
N ARG A 311 6.87 -21.06 13.49
CA ARG A 311 7.55 -21.86 14.51
C ARG A 311 7.00 -23.28 14.59
N MET A 312 5.67 -23.43 14.60
CA MET A 312 5.01 -24.75 14.65
C MET A 312 5.29 -25.59 13.41
N ALA A 313 5.47 -24.95 12.25
CA ALA A 313 5.89 -25.61 11.02
C ALA A 313 7.38 -26.01 11.02
N GLY A 314 8.15 -25.55 11.99
CA GLY A 314 9.58 -25.86 12.14
C GLY A 314 10.47 -25.03 11.22
N ILE A 315 10.03 -23.85 10.78
CA ILE A 315 10.88 -22.92 10.03
C ILE A 315 11.90 -22.33 10.99
N PRO A 316 13.22 -22.44 10.69
CA PRO A 316 14.26 -21.98 11.59
C PRO A 316 14.39 -20.47 11.59
N LEU A 317 14.96 -19.92 12.66
CA LEU A 317 15.46 -18.55 12.67
C LEU A 317 16.70 -18.45 11.77
N ARG A 318 16.96 -17.25 11.28
CA ARG A 318 18.21 -16.95 10.56
C ARG A 318 19.39 -17.03 11.53
N SER A 319 20.44 -17.65 11.09
CA SER A 319 21.76 -17.63 11.75
C SER A 319 22.36 -16.23 11.70
#